data_db6afa3286c01e1e37667ea4e499d311
#
_entry.id   db6afa3286c01e1e37667ea4e499d311
#
_cell.length_a   1.000
_cell.length_b   1.000
_cell.length_c   1.000
_cell.angle_alpha   90.00
_cell.angle_beta   90.00
_cell.angle_gamma   90.00
#
_symmetry.space_group_name_H-M   'P 1'
#
loop_
_entity.id
_entity.type
_entity.pdbx_description
1 polymer ?
#
loop_
_entity_poly.entity_id
_entity_poly.type
_entity_poly.pdbx_seq_one_letter_code
_entity_poly.pdbx_strand_id
1 'polypeptide(L)'
;AYEIRLSLVGSEMCIRDMGADVIFHAAGASGMGMFQAAEEKGFVAMGVNLNQNSIAPDYIMASMLKKLDSCAYHAITSIVEDTYTGENQMLGLSDGGVDVTVEGSNIKVSDDILAQLDELKQKVISGEIQVPSELN
;
A
#
# COMPACT_ATOMS: atom_id res chain seq x y z
N ALA A 1 8.29 14.32 -18.09
CA ALA A 1 7.47 14.20 -16.86
C ALA A 1 5.98 14.37 -17.16
N TYR A 2 5.59 15.27 -18.06
CA TYR A 2 4.20 15.55 -18.42
C TYR A 2 3.55 14.41 -19.23
N GLU A 3 4.31 13.81 -20.15
CA GLU A 3 3.82 12.69 -20.98
C GLU A 3 3.57 11.40 -20.18
N ILE A 4 4.38 11.16 -19.13
CA ILE A 4 4.21 9.99 -18.24
C ILE A 4 2.93 10.12 -17.44
N ARG A 5 2.57 11.31 -16.97
CA ARG A 5 1.30 11.55 -16.24
C ARG A 5 0.08 11.30 -17.12
N LEU A 6 0.09 11.78 -18.35
CA LEU A 6 -1.02 11.60 -19.30
C LEU A 6 -1.20 10.13 -19.70
N SER A 7 -0.11 9.36 -19.86
CA SER A 7 -0.21 7.94 -20.21
C SER A 7 -0.76 7.09 -19.07
N LEU A 8 -0.43 7.42 -17.80
CA LEU A 8 -0.95 6.71 -16.63
C LEU A 8 -2.42 7.03 -16.39
N VAL A 9 -2.81 8.29 -16.43
CA VAL A 9 -4.23 8.68 -16.37
C VAL A 9 -5.03 7.95 -17.47
N GLY A 10 -4.47 7.81 -18.67
CA GLY A 10 -5.08 7.05 -19.75
C GLY A 10 -5.24 5.56 -19.45
N SER A 11 -4.26 4.91 -18.87
CA SER A 11 -4.31 3.49 -18.52
C SER A 11 -5.34 3.21 -17.43
N GLU A 12 -5.41 4.03 -16.40
CA GLU A 12 -6.36 3.90 -15.29
C GLU A 12 -7.79 4.19 -15.72
N MET A 13 -7.98 5.12 -16.64
CA MET A 13 -9.27 5.32 -17.30
C MET A 13 -9.72 4.08 -18.05
N CYS A 14 -8.83 3.39 -18.78
CA CYS A 14 -9.16 2.13 -19.45
C CYS A 14 -9.54 1.03 -18.47
N ILE A 15 -8.85 0.92 -17.31
CA ILE A 15 -9.19 -0.05 -16.26
C ILE A 15 -10.57 0.24 -15.68
N ARG A 16 -10.90 1.49 -15.43
CA ARG A 16 -12.24 1.91 -14.99
C ARG A 16 -13.31 1.61 -16.04
N ASP A 17 -13.03 1.88 -17.30
CA ASP A 17 -13.95 1.62 -18.41
C ASP A 17 -14.24 0.10 -18.59
N MET A 18 -13.36 -0.77 -18.09
CA MET A 18 -13.59 -2.20 -17.96
C MET A 18 -14.40 -2.62 -16.72
N GLY A 19 -14.89 -1.66 -15.93
CA GLY A 19 -15.76 -1.90 -14.79
C GLY A 19 -15.06 -2.05 -13.43
N ALA A 20 -13.81 -1.64 -13.31
CA ALA A 20 -13.13 -1.64 -12.01
C ALA A 20 -13.70 -0.56 -11.08
N ASP A 21 -14.12 -0.94 -9.88
CA ASP A 21 -14.64 -0.03 -8.86
C ASP A 21 -13.56 0.46 -7.89
N VAL A 22 -12.50 -0.34 -7.71
CA VAL A 22 -11.36 -0.02 -6.84
C VAL A 22 -10.07 -0.24 -7.63
N ILE A 23 -9.16 0.72 -7.58
CA ILE A 23 -7.85 0.62 -8.25
C ILE A 23 -6.73 0.80 -7.23
N PHE A 24 -5.86 -0.21 -7.17
CA PHE A 24 -4.60 -0.18 -6.40
C PHE A 24 -3.43 -0.04 -7.37
N HIS A 25 -2.60 0.99 -7.18
CA HIS A 25 -1.47 1.23 -8.05
C HIS A 25 -0.13 0.76 -7.44
N ALA A 26 0.81 0.43 -8.31
CA ALA A 26 2.20 0.15 -7.95
C ALA A 26 3.16 1.06 -8.76
N ALA A 27 2.79 2.34 -8.93
CA ALA A 27 3.41 3.24 -9.91
C ALA A 27 4.26 4.36 -9.27
N GLY A 28 4.56 4.28 -7.97
CA GLY A 28 5.35 5.29 -7.26
C GLY A 28 4.76 6.70 -7.40
N ALA A 29 5.58 7.69 -7.72
CA ALA A 29 5.14 9.09 -7.85
C ALA A 29 4.11 9.32 -8.98
N SER A 30 4.09 8.45 -9.99
CA SER A 30 3.15 8.52 -11.10
C SER A 30 1.71 8.18 -10.68
N GLY A 31 1.54 7.47 -9.54
CA GLY A 31 0.23 7.17 -8.96
C GLY A 31 -0.60 8.38 -8.56
N MET A 32 0.02 9.57 -8.46
CA MET A 32 -0.72 10.82 -8.23
C MET A 32 -1.76 11.11 -9.33
N GLY A 33 -1.47 10.69 -10.57
CA GLY A 33 -2.42 10.80 -11.68
C GLY A 33 -3.67 9.94 -11.49
N MET A 34 -3.53 8.77 -10.82
CA MET A 34 -4.66 7.92 -10.50
C MET A 34 -5.61 8.57 -9.50
N PHE A 35 -5.10 9.25 -8.48
CA PHE A 35 -5.96 9.95 -7.51
C PHE A 35 -6.77 11.07 -8.18
N GLN A 36 -6.14 11.82 -9.10
CA GLN A 36 -6.86 12.80 -9.90
C GLN A 36 -7.94 12.12 -10.76
N ALA A 37 -7.63 11.01 -11.40
CA ALA A 37 -8.62 10.26 -12.19
C ALA A 37 -9.75 9.70 -11.30
N ALA A 38 -9.46 9.29 -10.06
CA ALA A 38 -10.47 8.84 -9.11
C ALA A 38 -11.46 9.95 -8.77
N GLU A 39 -10.97 11.18 -8.53
CA GLU A 39 -11.83 12.36 -8.33
C GLU A 39 -12.69 12.68 -9.56
N GLU A 40 -12.09 12.64 -10.75
CA GLU A 40 -12.79 12.99 -12.01
C GLU A 40 -13.84 11.94 -12.44
N LYS A 41 -13.60 10.66 -12.15
CA LYS A 41 -14.39 9.52 -12.64
C LYS A 41 -15.22 8.82 -11.56
N GLY A 42 -15.02 9.15 -10.30
CA GLY A 42 -15.80 8.62 -9.17
C GLY A 42 -15.54 7.14 -8.88
N PHE A 43 -14.31 6.68 -8.96
CA PHE A 43 -13.91 5.36 -8.48
C PHE A 43 -13.07 5.45 -7.20
N VAL A 44 -12.92 4.33 -6.50
CA VAL A 44 -12.14 4.26 -5.27
C VAL A 44 -10.68 3.91 -5.59
N ALA A 45 -9.75 4.63 -4.96
CA ALA A 45 -8.32 4.40 -5.10
C ALA A 45 -7.72 3.83 -3.81
N MET A 46 -6.58 3.15 -3.95
CA MET A 46 -5.73 2.75 -2.83
C MET A 46 -4.32 3.30 -3.01
N GLY A 47 -3.77 3.87 -1.94
CA GLY A 47 -2.43 4.43 -1.90
C GLY A 47 -1.35 3.37 -1.68
N VAL A 48 -0.08 3.74 -1.90
CA VAL A 48 1.07 2.85 -1.80
C VAL A 48 2.28 3.55 -1.18
N ASN A 49 3.10 2.81 -0.47
CA ASN A 49 4.35 3.19 0.21
C ASN A 49 4.17 4.08 1.44
N LEU A 50 3.36 5.12 1.36
CA LEU A 50 3.07 6.07 2.45
C LEU A 50 1.56 6.20 2.63
N ASN A 51 1.13 6.76 3.75
CA ASN A 51 -0.25 7.15 3.93
C ASN A 51 -0.58 8.31 2.98
N GLN A 52 -1.35 8.02 1.94
CA GLN A 52 -1.79 8.95 0.90
C GLN A 52 -3.28 9.31 1.02
N ASN A 53 -3.98 8.78 2.04
CA ASN A 53 -5.42 8.94 2.19
C ASN A 53 -5.86 10.41 2.25
N SER A 54 -5.07 11.28 2.88
CA SER A 54 -5.37 12.72 3.00
C SER A 54 -5.21 13.51 1.70
N ILE A 55 -4.65 12.91 0.62
CA ILE A 55 -4.50 13.59 -0.68
C ILE A 55 -5.87 13.76 -1.35
N ALA A 56 -6.71 12.72 -1.32
CA ALA A 56 -8.07 12.73 -1.83
C ALA A 56 -8.96 11.87 -0.91
N PRO A 57 -9.31 12.38 0.29
CA PRO A 57 -9.89 11.55 1.36
C PRO A 57 -11.25 10.95 1.02
N ASP A 58 -11.99 11.53 0.09
CA ASP A 58 -13.28 11.03 -0.38
C ASP A 58 -13.14 9.92 -1.44
N TYR A 59 -11.92 9.71 -1.98
CA TYR A 59 -11.66 8.76 -3.07
C TYR A 59 -10.58 7.74 -2.73
N ILE A 60 -9.70 8.00 -1.75
CA ILE A 60 -8.68 7.05 -1.31
C ILE A 60 -9.16 6.35 -0.05
N MET A 61 -9.45 5.04 -0.18
CA MET A 61 -10.01 4.24 0.92
C MET A 61 -8.97 3.81 1.94
N ALA A 62 -7.80 3.41 1.47
CA ALA A 62 -6.72 2.88 2.28
C ALA A 62 -5.37 3.08 1.60
N SER A 63 -4.28 2.98 2.36
CA SER A 63 -2.92 3.01 1.83
C SER A 63 -2.10 1.85 2.36
N MET A 64 -1.38 1.15 1.48
CA MET A 64 -0.33 0.20 1.86
C MET A 64 0.91 0.98 2.29
N LEU A 65 1.43 0.64 3.44
CA LEU A 65 2.59 1.30 4.04
C LEU A 65 3.85 0.45 3.87
N LYS A 66 4.94 1.10 3.47
CA LYS A 66 6.31 0.61 3.67
C LYS A 66 6.93 1.44 4.79
N LYS A 67 7.09 0.82 5.95
CA LYS A 67 7.55 1.49 7.16
C LYS A 67 9.07 1.58 7.18
N LEU A 68 9.62 2.53 6.42
CA LEU A 68 11.06 2.76 6.31
C LEU A 68 11.68 3.20 7.65
N ASP A 69 10.91 3.85 8.51
CA ASP A 69 11.25 4.16 9.89
C ASP A 69 11.54 2.89 10.70
N SER A 70 10.65 1.89 10.62
CA SER A 70 10.86 0.57 11.23
C SER A 70 12.11 -0.11 10.68
N CYS A 71 12.31 -0.08 9.35
CA CYS A 71 13.50 -0.65 8.72
C CYS A 71 14.79 0.02 9.22
N ALA A 72 14.81 1.35 9.31
CA ALA A 72 15.95 2.09 9.84
C ALA A 72 16.20 1.76 11.32
N TYR A 73 15.14 1.68 12.12
CA TYR A 73 15.23 1.33 13.53
C TYR A 73 15.81 -0.07 13.72
N HIS A 74 15.32 -1.08 12.98
CA HIS A 74 15.85 -2.44 13.00
C HIS A 74 17.34 -2.49 12.65
N ALA A 75 17.75 -1.79 11.60
CA ALA A 75 19.15 -1.74 11.19
C ALA A 75 20.05 -1.13 12.28
N ILE A 76 19.62 -0.02 12.88
CA ILE A 76 20.37 0.65 13.96
C ILE A 76 20.43 -0.26 15.21
N THR A 77 19.30 -0.85 15.59
CA THR A 77 19.24 -1.74 16.77
C THR A 77 20.15 -2.95 16.59
N SER A 78 20.16 -3.58 15.41
CA SER A 78 21.03 -4.72 15.14
C SER A 78 22.54 -4.39 15.25
N ILE A 79 22.92 -3.16 14.89
CA ILE A 79 24.29 -2.67 15.06
C ILE A 79 24.61 -2.47 16.55
N VAL A 80 23.69 -1.85 17.31
CA VAL A 80 23.87 -1.59 18.75
C VAL A 80 23.95 -2.89 19.55
N GLU A 81 23.16 -3.89 19.16
CA GLU A 81 23.10 -5.21 19.80
C GLU A 81 24.15 -6.21 19.29
N ASP A 82 25.03 -5.77 18.39
CA ASP A 82 26.09 -6.60 17.76
C ASP A 82 25.54 -7.86 17.04
N THR A 83 24.32 -7.73 16.48
CA THR A 83 23.63 -8.81 15.74
C THR A 83 23.61 -8.56 14.22
N TYR A 84 24.17 -7.45 13.75
CA TYR A 84 24.21 -7.09 12.34
C TYR A 84 25.14 -8.00 11.54
N THR A 85 24.59 -8.72 10.55
CA THR A 85 25.33 -9.69 9.72
C THR A 85 25.81 -9.13 8.39
N GLY A 86 25.33 -7.94 7.96
CA GLY A 86 25.62 -7.39 6.64
C GLY A 86 24.82 -8.04 5.51
N GLU A 87 23.89 -8.95 5.82
CA GLU A 87 23.05 -9.62 4.84
C GLU A 87 21.79 -8.81 4.53
N ASN A 88 21.12 -9.16 3.41
CA ASN A 88 19.82 -8.59 3.07
C ASN A 88 18.77 -9.03 4.09
N GLN A 89 18.15 -8.06 4.76
CA GLN A 89 17.04 -8.29 5.68
C GLN A 89 15.71 -8.02 4.98
N MET A 90 14.79 -8.96 5.04
CA MET A 90 13.43 -8.79 4.54
C MET A 90 12.50 -8.58 5.73
N LEU A 91 11.97 -7.36 5.88
CA LEU A 91 11.03 -7.01 6.94
C LEU A 91 9.61 -7.08 6.40
N GLY A 92 8.83 -7.99 6.93
CA GLY A 92 7.43 -8.23 6.57
C GLY A 92 6.43 -7.65 7.57
N LEU A 93 5.24 -8.25 7.60
CA LEU A 93 4.19 -7.92 8.57
C LEU A 93 4.60 -8.24 10.00
N SER A 94 5.32 -9.35 10.22
CA SER A 94 5.81 -9.77 11.54
C SER A 94 6.77 -8.77 12.18
N ASP A 95 7.55 -8.10 11.34
CA ASP A 95 8.60 -7.17 11.77
C ASP A 95 8.14 -5.71 11.72
N GLY A 96 6.87 -5.50 11.37
CA GLY A 96 6.31 -4.17 11.19
C GLY A 96 6.92 -3.39 10.01
N GLY A 97 7.50 -4.06 9.01
CA GLY A 97 8.08 -3.44 7.82
C GLY A 97 7.03 -2.98 6.80
N VAL A 98 5.85 -3.62 6.81
CA VAL A 98 4.71 -3.25 5.95
C VAL A 98 3.42 -3.28 6.75
N ASP A 99 2.43 -2.49 6.32
CA ASP A 99 1.11 -2.44 6.93
C ASP A 99 0.07 -1.85 5.95
N VAL A 100 -1.18 -1.75 6.40
CA VAL A 100 -2.28 -1.05 5.72
C VAL A 100 -2.92 -0.07 6.71
N THR A 101 -3.24 1.15 6.24
CA THR A 101 -3.94 2.15 7.03
C THR A 101 -5.15 2.70 6.29
N VAL A 102 -6.21 2.96 7.05
CA VAL A 102 -7.41 3.70 6.61
C VAL A 102 -7.47 5.11 7.20
N GLU A 103 -6.49 5.47 8.02
CA GLU A 103 -6.41 6.77 8.68
C GLU A 103 -6.34 7.91 7.67
N GLY A 104 -7.15 8.96 7.88
CA GLY A 104 -7.19 10.12 6.98
C GLY A 104 -8.10 9.94 5.76
N SER A 105 -8.78 8.79 5.61
CA SER A 105 -9.83 8.57 4.62
C SER A 105 -11.20 8.97 5.18
N ASN A 106 -12.07 9.56 4.35
CA ASN A 106 -13.47 9.78 4.66
C ASN A 106 -14.34 8.57 4.28
N ILE A 107 -13.80 7.62 3.50
CA ILE A 107 -14.48 6.38 3.14
C ILE A 107 -14.46 5.45 4.35
N LYS A 108 -15.65 5.17 4.89
CA LYS A 108 -15.77 4.27 6.04
C LYS A 108 -15.65 2.82 5.61
N VAL A 109 -14.61 2.16 6.07
CA VAL A 109 -14.48 0.70 6.03
C VAL A 109 -15.19 0.14 7.24
N SER A 110 -16.05 -0.87 7.06
CA SER A 110 -16.79 -1.48 8.19
C SER A 110 -15.86 -2.21 9.15
N ASP A 111 -16.24 -2.26 10.41
CA ASP A 111 -15.48 -2.96 11.45
C ASP A 111 -15.29 -4.46 11.12
N ASP A 112 -16.26 -5.08 10.46
CA ASP A 112 -16.17 -6.48 10.01
C ASP A 112 -15.05 -6.67 8.97
N ILE A 113 -14.87 -5.72 8.04
CA ILE A 113 -13.80 -5.78 7.05
C ILE A 113 -12.44 -5.54 7.72
N LEU A 114 -12.36 -4.61 8.67
CA LEU A 114 -11.14 -4.37 9.43
C LEU A 114 -10.75 -5.60 10.26
N ALA A 115 -11.71 -6.26 10.89
CA ALA A 115 -11.48 -7.51 11.62
C ALA A 115 -10.99 -8.65 10.70
N GLN A 116 -11.57 -8.80 9.51
CA GLN A 116 -11.10 -9.75 8.51
C GLN A 116 -9.68 -9.42 8.00
N LEU A 117 -9.36 -8.15 7.83
CA LEU A 117 -8.02 -7.71 7.47
C LEU A 117 -6.99 -8.10 8.54
N ASP A 118 -7.33 -7.89 9.81
CA ASP A 118 -6.46 -8.28 10.92
C ASP A 118 -6.31 -9.81 11.03
N GLU A 119 -7.37 -10.57 10.80
CA GLU A 119 -7.29 -12.03 10.72
C GLU A 119 -6.37 -12.50 9.60
N LEU A 120 -6.47 -11.90 8.40
CA LEU A 120 -5.59 -12.20 7.27
C LEU A 120 -4.13 -11.85 7.57
N LYS A 121 -3.87 -10.71 8.22
CA LYS A 121 -2.52 -10.35 8.69
C LYS A 121 -1.95 -11.43 9.61
N GLN A 122 -2.74 -11.90 10.59
CA GLN A 122 -2.29 -12.95 11.50
C GLN A 122 -2.03 -14.28 10.79
N LYS A 123 -2.82 -14.66 9.79
CA LYS A 123 -2.57 -15.85 8.97
C LYS A 123 -1.29 -15.77 8.15
N VAL A 124 -0.95 -14.59 7.65
CA VAL A 124 0.33 -14.37 6.96
C VAL A 124 1.49 -14.43 7.96
N ILE A 125 1.37 -13.79 9.13
CA ILE A 125 2.39 -13.80 10.18
C ILE A 125 2.65 -15.22 10.71
N SER A 126 1.59 -16.01 10.89
CA SER A 126 1.70 -17.40 11.35
C SER A 126 2.22 -18.38 10.27
N GLY A 127 2.30 -17.95 9.01
CA GLY A 127 2.70 -18.79 7.88
C GLY A 127 1.59 -19.70 7.35
N GLU A 128 0.36 -19.55 7.82
CA GLU A 128 -0.81 -20.26 7.26
C GLU A 128 -1.06 -19.83 5.82
N ILE A 129 -0.88 -18.53 5.54
CA ILE A 129 -0.89 -17.98 4.19
C ILE A 129 0.55 -17.65 3.80
N GLN A 130 1.06 -18.32 2.76
CA GLN A 130 2.37 -18.01 2.20
C GLN A 130 2.23 -17.01 1.06
N VAL A 131 2.88 -15.87 1.19
CA VAL A 131 2.98 -14.89 0.12
C VAL A 131 4.15 -15.28 -0.77
N PRO A 132 3.93 -15.58 -2.09
CA PRO A 132 5.00 -15.97 -2.97
C PRO A 132 5.98 -14.80 -3.18
N SER A 133 7.28 -15.07 -3.08
CA SER A 133 8.35 -14.10 -3.33
C SER A 133 8.74 -14.02 -4.82
N GLU A 134 8.33 -15.00 -5.62
CA GLU A 134 8.61 -15.09 -7.05
C GLU A 134 7.31 -15.32 -7.83
N LEU A 135 7.22 -14.71 -9.00
CA LEU A 135 6.13 -14.99 -9.96
C LEU A 135 6.48 -16.28 -10.71
N ASN A 136 5.64 -17.31 -10.59
CA ASN A 136 5.73 -18.53 -11.37
C ASN A 136 5.18 -18.30 -12.80
#